data_5e46a8fd8bb7f633766e6b0e44805c34
#
_entry.id   5e46a8fd8bb7f633766e6b0e44805c34
#
_cell.length_a   1.000
_cell.length_b   1.000
_cell.length_c   1.000
_cell.angle_alpha   90.00
_cell.angle_beta   90.00
_cell.angle_gamma   90.00
#
_symmetry.space_group_name_H-M   'P 1'
#
loop_
_entity.id
_entity.type
_entity.pdbx_description
1 polymer ?
#
loop_
_entity_poly.entity_id
_entity_poly.type
_entity_poly.pdbx_seq_one_letter_code
_entity_poly.pdbx_strand_id
1 'polypeptide(L)'
;NVFAFCESVKTMSDVGPHQRWAMGALYDNQVTDGLLAVQDGCNNGSGHGWRGTNFILWNCTAGQIVCQSPWVTGLNWCVGCIGTKEPGRRKDRPDGEWISHGTPVCPSSLYEWQLQSRLENGIILTPLLL
;
A
#
# COMPACT_ATOMS: atom_id res chain seq x y z
N ASN A 1 5.87 3.75 7.87
CA ASN A 1 6.67 2.56 7.58
C ASN A 1 6.87 2.39 6.08
N VAL A 2 7.97 1.74 5.69
CA VAL A 2 8.25 1.36 4.30
C VAL A 2 8.48 -0.13 4.22
N PHE A 3 7.84 -0.77 3.25
CA PHE A 3 8.06 -2.15 2.85
C PHE A 3 8.52 -2.12 1.39
N ALA A 4 9.84 -2.15 1.18
CA ALA A 4 10.42 -2.03 -0.15
C ALA A 4 11.01 -3.38 -0.61
N PHE A 5 10.72 -3.74 -1.86
CA PHE A 5 11.23 -4.95 -2.52
C PHE A 5 10.95 -6.25 -1.76
N CYS A 6 9.80 -6.29 -1.08
CA CYS A 6 9.36 -7.49 -0.36
C CYS A 6 8.65 -8.45 -1.31
N GLU A 7 8.78 -9.75 -1.05
CA GLU A 7 8.11 -10.80 -1.82
C GLU A 7 7.35 -11.75 -0.90
N SER A 8 6.17 -12.15 -1.33
CA SER A 8 5.35 -13.18 -0.69
C SER A 8 4.90 -14.20 -1.72
N VAL A 9 5.20 -15.45 -1.51
CA VAL A 9 4.78 -16.55 -2.38
C VAL A 9 3.93 -17.56 -1.63
N LYS A 10 2.97 -18.18 -2.32
CA LYS A 10 1.95 -19.06 -1.72
C LYS A 10 1.16 -18.35 -0.63
N THR A 11 0.79 -17.11 -0.92
CA THR A 11 0.11 -16.23 0.02
C THR A 11 -1.28 -16.77 0.34
N MET A 12 -1.47 -17.20 1.58
CA MET A 12 -2.73 -17.84 2.04
C MET A 12 -3.79 -16.80 2.44
N SER A 13 -3.39 -15.55 2.58
CA SER A 13 -4.25 -14.45 2.97
C SER A 13 -3.82 -13.16 2.27
N ASP A 14 -4.28 -12.01 2.75
CA ASP A 14 -3.91 -10.73 2.19
C ASP A 14 -2.57 -10.20 2.75
N VAL A 15 -1.82 -9.53 1.89
CA VAL A 15 -0.72 -8.66 2.25
C VAL A 15 -1.29 -7.26 2.43
N GLY A 16 -1.00 -6.62 3.55
CA GLY A 16 -1.50 -5.27 3.82
C GLY A 16 -1.70 -5.00 5.31
N PRO A 17 -2.23 -3.83 5.66
CA PRO A 17 -2.54 -3.52 7.05
C PRO A 17 -3.64 -4.44 7.58
N HIS A 18 -3.46 -4.93 8.80
CA HIS A 18 -4.36 -5.94 9.36
C HIS A 18 -5.60 -5.33 10.00
N GLN A 19 -5.43 -4.32 10.85
CA GLN A 19 -6.56 -3.73 11.57
C GLN A 19 -6.31 -2.30 12.06
N ARG A 20 -7.40 -1.65 12.29
CA ARG A 20 -7.71 -0.47 13.10
C ARG A 20 -6.80 0.72 12.84
N TRP A 21 -7.08 1.37 11.71
CA TRP A 21 -6.50 2.67 11.40
C TRP A 21 -4.98 2.70 11.39
N ALA A 22 -4.34 1.67 10.84
CA ALA A 22 -2.93 1.76 10.50
C ALA A 22 -2.71 2.97 9.58
N MET A 23 -1.69 3.77 9.83
CA MET A 23 -1.47 5.02 9.12
C MET A 23 -0.09 5.10 8.50
N GLY A 24 -0.03 5.66 7.30
CA GLY A 24 1.21 6.06 6.67
C GLY A 24 2.18 4.93 6.40
N ALA A 25 1.91 4.09 5.41
CA ALA A 25 2.88 3.12 4.94
C ALA A 25 3.02 3.18 3.41
N LEU A 26 4.23 2.92 2.97
CA LEU A 26 4.59 2.75 1.57
C LEU A 26 4.89 1.26 1.35
N TYR A 27 4.18 0.65 0.42
CA TYR A 27 4.53 -0.62 -0.20
C TYR A 27 5.17 -0.29 -1.56
N ASP A 28 6.47 -0.48 -1.65
CA ASP A 28 7.27 -0.11 -2.81
C ASP A 28 7.83 -1.37 -3.49
N ASN A 29 7.37 -1.65 -4.70
CA ASN A 29 7.76 -2.85 -5.42
C ASN A 29 7.50 -4.15 -4.62
N GLN A 30 6.38 -4.20 -3.90
CA GLN A 30 5.91 -5.42 -3.26
C GLN A 30 5.43 -6.41 -4.32
N VAL A 31 5.90 -7.65 -4.25
CA VAL A 31 5.44 -8.74 -5.11
C VAL A 31 4.69 -9.78 -4.28
N THR A 32 3.51 -10.18 -4.73
CA THR A 32 2.75 -11.27 -4.13
C THR A 32 1.92 -12.03 -5.16
N ASP A 33 1.82 -13.33 -5.03
CA ASP A 33 0.93 -14.15 -5.85
C ASP A 33 -0.54 -14.07 -5.39
N GLY A 34 -0.79 -13.52 -4.21
CA GLY A 34 -2.11 -13.39 -3.60
C GLY A 34 -2.69 -11.98 -3.70
N LEU A 35 -3.41 -11.61 -2.66
CA LEU A 35 -4.11 -10.32 -2.54
C LEU A 35 -3.25 -9.28 -1.83
N LEU A 36 -3.05 -8.13 -2.47
CA LEU A 36 -2.53 -6.92 -1.84
C LEU A 36 -3.69 -5.99 -1.52
N ALA A 37 -3.94 -5.68 -0.24
CA ALA A 37 -5.19 -5.01 0.13
C ALA A 37 -5.04 -3.91 1.18
N VAL A 38 -5.53 -2.73 0.83
CA VAL A 38 -5.83 -1.64 1.77
C VAL A 38 -7.33 -1.37 1.68
N GLN A 39 -8.10 -1.77 2.70
CA GLN A 39 -9.56 -1.79 2.63
C GLN A 39 -10.22 -1.72 4.00
N ASP A 40 -11.56 -1.61 4.02
CA ASP A 40 -12.36 -1.81 5.22
C ASP A 40 -12.36 -3.30 5.61
N GLY A 41 -11.84 -3.62 6.78
CA GLY A 41 -11.86 -4.97 7.35
C GLY A 41 -13.19 -5.37 7.98
N CYS A 42 -14.12 -4.44 8.09
CA CYS A 42 -15.47 -4.67 8.62
C CYS A 42 -15.46 -5.36 10.00
N ASN A 43 -16.28 -6.39 10.10
CA ASN A 43 -16.43 -7.19 11.34
C ASN A 43 -15.48 -8.39 11.40
N ASN A 44 -14.41 -8.40 10.60
CA ASN A 44 -13.43 -9.47 10.67
C ASN A 44 -12.85 -9.59 12.10
N GLY A 45 -12.64 -10.81 12.54
CA GLY A 45 -12.14 -11.07 13.88
C GLY A 45 -13.01 -10.41 14.94
N SER A 46 -12.41 -9.55 15.75
CA SER A 46 -13.10 -8.77 16.82
C SER A 46 -13.60 -7.41 16.32
N GLY A 47 -13.90 -7.26 15.02
CA GLY A 47 -14.28 -6.00 14.41
C GLY A 47 -13.05 -5.18 14.02
N HIS A 48 -12.38 -5.57 12.93
CA HIS A 48 -11.15 -4.92 12.48
C HIS A 48 -11.39 -3.49 12.00
N GLY A 49 -12.56 -3.20 11.46
CA GLY A 49 -12.91 -1.88 10.95
C GLY A 49 -12.01 -1.47 9.79
N TRP A 50 -11.80 -0.20 9.64
CA TRP A 50 -10.93 0.34 8.61
C TRP A 50 -9.47 -0.06 8.86
N ARG A 51 -8.79 -0.63 7.85
CA ARG A 51 -7.46 -1.20 8.02
C ARG A 51 -6.32 -0.23 7.76
N GLY A 52 -6.46 0.74 6.86
CA GLY A 52 -5.35 1.64 6.57
C GLY A 52 -5.75 2.94 5.90
N THR A 53 -5.02 4.02 6.23
CA THR A 53 -5.16 5.33 5.62
C THR A 53 -3.80 5.96 5.34
N ASN A 54 -3.73 6.77 4.29
CA ASN A 54 -2.49 7.36 3.77
C ASN A 54 -1.44 6.30 3.41
N PHE A 55 -1.90 5.24 2.77
CA PHE A 55 -1.06 4.18 2.21
C PHE A 55 -0.78 4.47 0.74
N ILE A 56 0.41 4.14 0.31
CA ILE A 56 0.81 4.18 -1.09
C ILE A 56 1.28 2.77 -1.49
N LEU A 57 0.67 2.24 -2.54
CA LEU A 57 1.12 1.06 -3.27
C LEU A 57 1.84 1.57 -4.52
N TRP A 58 3.14 1.41 -4.60
CA TRP A 58 3.97 1.94 -5.68
C TRP A 58 4.62 0.83 -6.47
N ASN A 59 4.28 0.73 -7.77
CA ASN A 59 4.84 -0.28 -8.68
C ASN A 59 4.77 -1.72 -8.13
N CYS A 60 3.76 -2.02 -7.33
CA CYS A 60 3.57 -3.36 -6.79
C CYS A 60 3.02 -4.32 -7.83
N THR A 61 3.34 -5.61 -7.69
CA THR A 61 2.76 -6.68 -8.52
C THR A 61 2.05 -7.68 -7.63
N ALA A 62 0.77 -7.92 -7.89
CA ALA A 62 -0.03 -8.84 -7.11
C ALA A 62 -0.99 -9.65 -8.00
N GLY A 63 -1.43 -10.81 -7.53
CA GLY A 63 -2.51 -11.54 -8.20
C GLY A 63 -3.80 -10.71 -8.23
N GLN A 64 -4.13 -10.13 -7.09
CA GLN A 64 -5.30 -9.26 -6.91
C GLN A 64 -4.92 -8.02 -6.10
N ILE A 65 -5.57 -6.88 -6.36
CA ILE A 65 -5.33 -5.63 -5.63
C ILE A 65 -6.66 -5.02 -5.21
N VAL A 66 -6.75 -4.67 -3.93
CA VAL A 66 -7.81 -3.82 -3.39
C VAL A 66 -7.18 -2.56 -2.81
N CYS A 67 -7.61 -1.40 -3.28
CA CYS A 67 -7.22 -0.11 -2.72
C CYS A 67 -8.45 0.75 -2.57
N GLN A 68 -8.93 0.90 -1.34
CA GLN A 68 -10.07 1.73 -0.97
C GLN A 68 -9.61 2.90 -0.13
N SER A 69 -10.32 4.03 -0.19
CA SER A 69 -10.11 5.18 0.70
C SER A 69 -11.16 5.23 1.80
N PRO A 70 -10.81 5.72 3.00
CA PRO A 70 -11.81 5.94 4.04
C PRO A 70 -12.81 7.01 3.59
N TRP A 71 -14.07 6.85 4.04
CA TRP A 71 -15.15 7.77 3.71
C TRP A 71 -15.12 9.09 4.49
N VAL A 72 -14.16 9.24 5.37
CA VAL A 72 -14.00 10.45 6.20
C VAL A 72 -12.86 11.32 5.67
N THR A 73 -11.68 11.18 6.23
CA THR A 73 -10.49 11.93 5.85
C THR A 73 -9.33 10.98 5.59
N GLY A 74 -8.55 11.28 4.59
CA GLY A 74 -7.42 10.45 4.19
C GLY A 74 -7.68 9.71 2.87
N LEU A 75 -6.61 9.43 2.19
CA LEU A 75 -6.60 8.77 0.89
C LEU A 75 -5.64 7.60 0.91
N ASN A 76 -5.88 6.63 0.05
CA ASN A 76 -4.94 5.58 -0.28
C ASN A 76 -4.67 5.62 -1.79
N TRP A 77 -3.46 5.32 -2.19
CA TRP A 77 -3.02 5.40 -3.59
C TRP A 77 -2.49 4.06 -4.08
N CYS A 78 -2.88 3.71 -5.30
CA CYS A 78 -2.37 2.57 -6.05
C CYS A 78 -1.78 3.10 -7.36
N VAL A 79 -0.46 3.17 -7.44
CA VAL A 79 0.26 3.86 -8.50
C VAL A 79 1.18 2.87 -9.23
N GLY A 80 0.98 2.71 -10.54
CA GLY A 80 1.82 1.86 -11.38
C GLY A 80 1.73 0.36 -11.08
N CYS A 81 0.74 -0.07 -10.30
CA CYS A 81 0.63 -1.45 -9.86
C CYS A 81 0.03 -2.38 -10.91
N ILE A 82 0.50 -3.62 -10.95
CA ILE A 82 0.08 -4.68 -11.86
C ILE A 82 -0.67 -5.74 -11.06
N GLY A 83 -1.87 -6.09 -11.50
CA GLY A 83 -2.71 -7.11 -10.88
C GLY A 83 -4.19 -6.87 -11.15
N THR A 84 -5.04 -7.83 -10.84
CA THR A 84 -6.48 -7.69 -11.02
C THR A 84 -7.03 -6.74 -9.96
N LYS A 85 -7.68 -5.65 -10.41
CA LYS A 85 -8.41 -4.76 -9.49
C LYS A 85 -9.65 -5.47 -8.97
N GLU A 86 -9.75 -5.61 -7.68
CA GLU A 86 -10.90 -6.22 -7.02
C GLU A 86 -11.66 -5.23 -6.16
N PRO A 87 -12.97 -5.36 -6.05
CA PRO A 87 -13.75 -4.60 -5.08
C PRO A 87 -13.36 -5.05 -3.66
N GLY A 88 -13.31 -4.12 -2.73
CA GLY A 88 -13.09 -4.45 -1.33
C GLY A 88 -14.25 -5.26 -0.73
N ARG A 89 -14.09 -5.73 0.49
CA ARG A 89 -15.12 -6.45 1.26
C ARG A 89 -16.41 -5.65 1.40
N ARG A 90 -16.27 -4.34 1.50
CA ARG A 90 -17.37 -3.39 1.49
C ARG A 90 -17.38 -2.67 0.14
N LYS A 91 -18.27 -3.11 -0.72
CA LYS A 91 -18.41 -2.55 -2.08
C LYS A 91 -18.95 -1.12 -2.09
N ASP A 92 -19.54 -0.67 -1.00
CA ASP A 92 -20.06 0.68 -0.80
C ASP A 92 -19.00 1.67 -0.32
N ARG A 93 -17.77 1.23 -0.11
CA ARG A 93 -16.63 2.11 0.22
C ARG A 93 -16.01 2.68 -1.05
N PRO A 94 -15.60 3.96 -1.03
CA PRO A 94 -14.96 4.56 -2.19
C PRO A 94 -13.63 3.89 -2.50
N ASP A 95 -13.30 3.83 -3.77
CA ASP A 95 -11.96 3.45 -4.21
C ASP A 95 -10.93 4.47 -3.73
N GLY A 96 -9.69 4.01 -3.58
CA GLY A 96 -8.54 4.88 -3.50
C GLY A 96 -8.20 5.51 -4.85
N GLU A 97 -7.14 6.30 -4.89
CA GLU A 97 -6.64 6.89 -6.12
C GLU A 97 -5.86 5.84 -6.92
N TRP A 98 -6.33 5.53 -8.13
CA TRP A 98 -5.71 4.58 -9.03
C TRP A 98 -5.05 5.32 -10.19
N ILE A 99 -3.73 5.22 -10.29
CA ILE A 99 -2.92 5.89 -11.30
C ILE A 99 -2.09 4.86 -12.06
N SER A 100 -2.16 4.88 -13.39
CA SER A 100 -1.38 3.99 -14.27
C SER A 100 -1.54 2.49 -13.93
N HIS A 101 -2.76 2.05 -13.58
CA HIS A 101 -3.00 0.64 -13.30
C HIS A 101 -2.60 -0.24 -14.48
N GLY A 102 -1.79 -1.25 -14.23
CA GLY A 102 -1.23 -2.15 -15.22
C GLY A 102 0.07 -1.68 -15.88
N THR A 103 0.54 -0.47 -15.58
CA THR A 103 1.75 0.08 -16.19
C THR A 103 2.62 0.75 -15.13
N PRO A 104 3.80 0.20 -14.81
CA PRO A 104 4.72 0.81 -13.86
C PRO A 104 5.08 2.25 -14.22
N VAL A 105 5.32 3.05 -13.20
CA VAL A 105 5.66 4.48 -13.33
C VAL A 105 7.08 4.79 -12.88
N CYS A 106 7.58 5.96 -13.27
CA CYS A 106 8.85 6.49 -12.77
C CYS A 106 8.60 7.42 -11.55
N PRO A 107 9.50 7.42 -10.56
CA PRO A 107 10.70 6.57 -10.47
C PRO A 107 10.36 5.11 -10.21
N SER A 108 11.27 4.19 -10.54
CA SER A 108 11.05 2.75 -10.34
C SER A 108 10.80 2.39 -8.87
N SER A 109 11.46 3.07 -7.94
CA SER A 109 11.21 3.01 -6.51
C SER A 109 11.02 4.41 -5.95
N LEU A 110 9.88 4.63 -5.31
CA LEU A 110 9.59 5.90 -4.64
C LEU A 110 10.45 6.08 -3.40
N TYR A 111 10.70 4.98 -2.67
CA TYR A 111 11.56 5.00 -1.48
C TYR A 111 13.00 5.38 -1.81
N GLU A 112 13.60 4.72 -2.80
CA GLU A 112 14.98 5.00 -3.20
C GLU A 112 15.12 6.44 -3.73
N TRP A 113 14.17 6.89 -4.53
CA TRP A 113 14.17 8.25 -5.04
C TRP A 113 14.09 9.28 -3.91
N GLN A 114 13.21 9.07 -2.93
CA GLN A 114 13.10 9.96 -1.76
C GLN A 114 14.36 9.94 -0.90
N LEU A 115 14.97 8.76 -0.72
CA LEU A 115 16.21 8.63 0.03
C LEU A 115 17.35 9.38 -0.65
N GLN A 116 17.51 9.17 -1.96
CA GLN A 116 18.53 9.85 -2.77
C GLN A 116 18.36 11.37 -2.72
N SER A 117 17.14 11.84 -2.90
CA SER A 117 16.83 13.27 -2.84
C SER A 117 17.17 13.90 -1.49
N ARG A 118 16.95 13.18 -0.39
CA ARG A 118 17.33 13.64 0.95
C ARG A 118 18.84 13.70 1.14
N LEU A 119 19.56 12.70 0.66
CA LEU A 119 21.01 12.66 0.72
C LEU A 119 21.64 13.80 -0.07
N GLU A 120 21.16 14.05 -1.29
CA GLU A 120 21.62 15.13 -2.16
C GLU A 120 21.35 16.54 -1.56
N ASN A 121 20.24 16.70 -0.86
CA ASN A 121 19.90 17.97 -0.19
C ASN A 121 20.50 18.10 1.23
N GLY A 122 21.41 17.21 1.64
CA GLY A 122 22.10 17.27 2.93
C GLY A 122 21.19 17.03 4.14
N ILE A 123 20.02 16.43 3.93
CA ILE A 123 19.15 16.01 5.03
C ILE A 123 19.72 14.71 5.61
N ILE A 124 20.63 14.86 6.58
CA ILE A 124 21.17 13.73 7.32
C ILE A 124 20.07 13.17 8.20
N LEU A 125 19.62 11.95 7.89
CA LEU A 125 18.85 11.17 8.85
C LEU A 125 19.84 10.74 9.94
N THR A 126 19.89 11.47 11.04
CA THR A 126 20.56 10.98 12.23
C THR A 126 19.87 9.69 12.64
N PRO A 127 20.57 8.53 12.68
CA PRO A 127 19.97 7.34 13.22
C PRO A 127 19.53 7.65 14.65
N LEU A 128 18.27 7.48 14.95
CA LEU A 128 17.84 7.37 16.33
C LEU A 128 18.49 6.07 16.85
N LEU A 129 19.61 6.22 17.56
CA LEU A 129 20.16 5.17 18.37
C LEU A 129 19.14 4.92 19.49
N LEU A 130 18.33 3.89 19.32
CA LEU A 130 17.53 3.28 20.39
C LEU A 130 18.42 2.27 21.12
#